data_a38af5dd7b13366e19848808445bb845
#
_entry.id   a38af5dd7b13366e19848808445bb845
#
_cell.length_a   1.000
_cell.length_b   1.000
_cell.length_c   1.000
_cell.angle_alpha   90.00
_cell.angle_beta   90.00
_cell.angle_gamma   90.00
#
_symmetry.space_group_name_H-M   'P 1'
#
loop_
_entity.id
_entity.type
_entity.pdbx_description
1 polymer ?
#
loop_
_entity_poly.entity_id
_entity_poly.type
_entity_poly.pdbx_seq_one_letter_code
_entity_poly.pdbx_strand_id
1 'polypeptide(L)'
;MKLTFIGFRSDTGKDNNKNGYCVSLFFLNFVPKFTYTIFMGGFFGVISKTQCVADLFYGTDYNSHLGTRRGGLATYSKEHGFIRSIHNLESTYFRTKFEDELGQFKGNAGVGIISDTDAQPLLMNSHLGRFAIVTVAKINNAEDLAAKLLEQGMHFSEFSSGKINPTELIALLINQGQTFVEGIEHMYKEIKGSCSLLLLTEDGIIAARDSWGRTPVVVGKKEGAYAVTGESTAFPNLDYETVYYLGPGEIVRLQAEGMECLRRPHKRMQVCSFLWVYYGFPTSCYEGKNVEEFRFACGKKMGERDRAEVDCACGIPDSGIGMALGYAAGKGVPYQRAISKYTPTWPRSFTPSNQEMRS
;
A
#
# COMPACT_ATOMS: atom_id res chain seq x y z
N MET A 1 17.60 -2.29 -5.45
CA MET A 1 16.77 -1.49 -6.38
C MET A 1 17.72 -0.72 -7.27
N LYS A 2 17.73 -0.98 -8.57
CA LYS A 2 18.55 -0.24 -9.54
C LYS A 2 17.67 0.83 -10.18
N LEU A 3 17.88 2.09 -9.84
CA LEU A 3 17.34 3.20 -10.61
C LEU A 3 18.31 3.42 -11.78
N THR A 4 17.85 3.14 -12.99
CA THR A 4 18.64 3.31 -14.20
C THR A 4 18.17 4.57 -14.89
N PHE A 5 19.02 5.60 -14.94
CA PHE A 5 18.87 6.72 -15.86
C PHE A 5 19.69 6.38 -17.10
N ILE A 6 19.08 6.44 -18.26
CA ILE A 6 19.74 6.22 -19.54
C ILE A 6 20.00 7.60 -20.15
N GLY A 7 21.25 8.02 -20.17
CA GLY A 7 21.71 9.15 -20.96
C GLY A 7 22.27 8.63 -22.29
N PHE A 8 21.88 9.24 -23.40
CA PHE A 8 22.46 8.98 -24.71
C PHE A 8 23.48 10.06 -25.01
N ARG A 9 24.69 9.65 -25.35
CA ARG A 9 25.73 10.54 -25.88
C ARG A 9 25.88 10.26 -27.37
N SER A 10 25.70 11.26 -28.23
CA SER A 10 26.13 11.16 -29.61
C SER A 10 27.62 11.48 -29.68
N ASP A 11 28.43 10.50 -30.03
CA ASP A 11 29.84 10.76 -30.34
C ASP A 11 29.91 11.35 -31.75
N THR A 12 29.99 12.68 -31.85
CA THR A 12 30.26 13.36 -33.12
C THR A 12 31.77 13.37 -33.39
N GLY A 13 32.45 12.26 -33.20
CA GLY A 13 33.80 12.05 -33.70
C GLY A 13 33.75 11.88 -35.23
N LYS A 14 34.47 12.72 -35.95
CA LYS A 14 34.69 12.64 -37.40
C LYS A 14 35.32 11.27 -37.73
N ASP A 15 34.51 10.26 -37.95
CA ASP A 15 34.89 9.09 -38.75
C ASP A 15 33.61 8.47 -39.37
N ASN A 16 33.62 8.50 -40.69
CA ASN A 16 32.56 7.89 -41.51
C ASN A 16 32.52 6.39 -41.29
N ASN A 17 31.38 5.88 -40.86
CA ASN A 17 30.97 4.48 -40.76
C ASN A 17 31.10 3.82 -39.37
N LYS A 18 30.31 4.31 -38.42
CA LYS A 18 29.66 3.45 -37.40
C LYS A 18 28.77 4.33 -36.51
N ASN A 19 27.46 4.24 -36.69
CA ASN A 19 26.49 4.75 -35.70
C ASN A 19 26.58 3.90 -34.43
N GLY A 20 27.51 4.22 -33.56
CA GLY A 20 27.64 3.62 -32.23
C GLY A 20 27.00 4.52 -31.20
N TYR A 21 25.81 4.16 -30.73
CA TYR A 21 25.21 4.81 -29.57
C TYR A 21 25.92 4.33 -28.32
N CYS A 22 26.58 5.22 -27.60
CA CYS A 22 27.13 4.90 -26.28
C CYS A 22 26.04 5.10 -25.22
N VAL A 23 25.58 4.01 -24.63
CA VAL A 23 24.63 4.03 -23.52
C VAL A 23 25.41 3.98 -22.23
N SER A 24 25.53 5.11 -21.52
CA SER A 24 26.10 5.13 -20.16
C SER A 24 25.01 4.79 -19.16
N LEU A 25 25.08 3.57 -18.60
CA LEU A 25 24.23 3.09 -17.55
C LEU A 25 24.80 3.48 -16.19
N PHE A 26 24.26 4.51 -15.54
CA PHE A 26 24.58 4.79 -14.15
C PHE A 26 23.79 3.87 -13.23
N PHE A 27 24.47 2.87 -12.66
CA PHE A 27 23.93 2.03 -11.61
C PHE A 27 24.24 2.63 -10.26
N LEU A 28 23.25 3.20 -9.60
CA LEU A 28 23.35 3.43 -8.16
C LEU A 28 23.18 2.08 -7.44
N ASN A 29 24.32 1.44 -7.13
CA ASN A 29 24.36 0.25 -6.29
C ASN A 29 24.03 0.63 -4.84
N PHE A 30 22.78 0.82 -4.52
CA PHE A 30 22.30 0.72 -3.15
C PHE A 30 21.74 -0.69 -2.98
N VAL A 31 22.61 -1.66 -2.80
CA VAL A 31 22.21 -2.98 -2.34
C VAL A 31 22.77 -3.17 -0.93
N PRO A 32 21.99 -2.92 0.12
CA PRO A 32 22.22 -3.68 1.33
C PRO A 32 22.00 -5.14 0.96
N LYS A 33 22.90 -6.05 1.34
CA LYS A 33 22.71 -7.51 1.29
C LYS A 33 21.61 -7.97 2.28
N PHE A 34 20.46 -7.33 2.24
CA PHE A 34 19.28 -7.74 2.98
C PHE A 34 18.25 -8.20 1.98
N THR A 35 17.96 -9.48 1.99
CA THR A 35 16.82 -10.08 1.30
C THR A 35 15.53 -9.56 1.97
N TYR A 36 15.21 -8.28 1.79
CA TYR A 36 13.91 -7.78 2.19
C TYR A 36 12.91 -8.18 1.11
N THR A 37 12.16 -9.22 1.37
CA THR A 37 10.88 -9.40 0.71
C THR A 37 10.02 -8.22 1.18
N ILE A 38 9.85 -7.22 0.33
CA ILE A 38 8.94 -6.11 0.60
C ILE A 38 7.55 -6.70 0.41
N PHE A 39 6.88 -7.03 1.50
CA PHE A 39 5.47 -7.39 1.48
C PHE A 39 4.70 -6.11 1.24
N MET A 40 3.93 -6.11 0.16
CA MET A 40 3.15 -4.96 -0.26
C MET A 40 1.68 -5.28 -0.07
N GLY A 41 0.91 -4.25 0.16
CA GLY A 41 -0.53 -4.34 0.28
C GLY A 41 -1.13 -2.96 0.47
N GLY A 42 -2.43 -2.86 0.25
CA GLY A 42 -3.17 -1.63 0.47
C GLY A 42 -4.60 -1.95 0.84
N PHE A 43 -5.14 -1.19 1.77
CA PHE A 43 -6.51 -1.34 2.24
C PHE A 43 -7.35 -0.11 1.91
N PHE A 44 -8.65 -0.33 1.84
CA PHE A 44 -9.66 0.72 1.75
C PHE A 44 -10.80 0.39 2.71
N GLY A 45 -11.23 1.37 3.50
CA GLY A 45 -12.40 1.26 4.36
C GLY A 45 -13.38 2.38 4.03
N VAL A 46 -14.66 2.12 4.13
CA VAL A 46 -15.72 3.11 3.89
C VAL A 46 -16.91 2.87 4.79
N ILE A 47 -17.46 3.95 5.33
CA ILE A 47 -18.71 3.96 6.06
C ILE A 47 -19.58 5.12 5.57
N SER A 48 -20.85 4.84 5.33
CA SER A 48 -21.79 5.78 4.70
C SER A 48 -23.17 5.68 5.33
N LYS A 49 -23.96 6.73 5.17
CA LYS A 49 -25.41 6.70 5.49
C LYS A 49 -26.21 5.83 4.53
N THR A 50 -25.67 5.57 3.35
CA THR A 50 -26.27 4.79 2.29
C THR A 50 -25.42 3.55 1.99
N GLN A 51 -25.81 2.74 1.00
CA GLN A 51 -25.01 1.59 0.57
C GLN A 51 -23.62 2.05 0.06
N CYS A 52 -22.55 1.38 0.52
CA CYS A 52 -21.17 1.76 0.24
C CYS A 52 -20.42 0.79 -0.70
N VAL A 53 -21.09 -0.22 -1.27
CA VAL A 53 -20.44 -1.32 -2.00
C VAL A 53 -19.64 -0.83 -3.21
N ALA A 54 -20.16 0.13 -3.97
CA ALA A 54 -19.44 0.69 -5.12
C ALA A 54 -18.16 1.42 -4.70
N ASP A 55 -18.24 2.28 -3.68
CA ASP A 55 -17.07 2.97 -3.14
C ASP A 55 -16.02 2.00 -2.60
N LEU A 56 -16.46 0.96 -1.89
CA LEU A 56 -15.59 -0.09 -1.38
C LEU A 56 -14.86 -0.82 -2.50
N PHE A 57 -15.59 -1.23 -3.53
CA PHE A 57 -15.04 -1.96 -4.66
C PHE A 57 -13.99 -1.14 -5.41
N TYR A 58 -14.35 0.05 -5.88
CA TYR A 58 -13.42 0.90 -6.61
C TYR A 58 -12.28 1.42 -5.72
N GLY A 59 -12.56 1.79 -4.47
CA GLY A 59 -11.54 2.23 -3.53
C GLY A 59 -10.50 1.15 -3.24
N THR A 60 -10.93 -0.12 -3.15
CA THR A 60 -10.01 -1.25 -3.00
C THR A 60 -9.21 -1.47 -4.29
N ASP A 61 -9.85 -1.39 -5.45
CA ASP A 61 -9.19 -1.56 -6.75
C ASP A 61 -8.06 -0.54 -6.98
N TYR A 62 -8.20 0.69 -6.50
CA TYR A 62 -7.13 1.70 -6.57
C TYR A 62 -5.85 1.30 -5.80
N ASN A 63 -5.91 0.27 -4.94
CA ASN A 63 -4.75 -0.32 -4.30
C ASN A 63 -4.12 -1.49 -5.09
N SER A 64 -4.63 -1.84 -6.27
CA SER A 64 -4.17 -3.01 -7.07
C SER A 64 -2.72 -2.92 -7.52
N HIS A 65 -2.11 -1.73 -7.55
CA HIS A 65 -0.69 -1.57 -7.83
C HIS A 65 0.21 -1.95 -6.62
N LEU A 66 -0.37 -2.14 -5.44
CA LEU A 66 0.33 -2.43 -4.19
C LEU A 66 0.43 -3.92 -3.88
N GLY A 67 -0.30 -4.78 -4.59
CA GLY A 67 -0.26 -6.22 -4.40
C GLY A 67 -0.85 -6.97 -5.59
N THR A 68 -0.49 -8.25 -5.71
CA THR A 68 -0.82 -9.07 -6.88
C THR A 68 -1.33 -10.47 -6.54
N ARG A 69 -1.44 -10.84 -5.27
CA ARG A 69 -1.73 -12.22 -4.90
C ARG A 69 -3.13 -12.46 -4.38
N ARG A 70 -3.58 -11.62 -3.48
CA ARG A 70 -4.87 -11.77 -2.81
C ARG A 70 -5.64 -10.48 -2.84
N GLY A 71 -6.94 -10.57 -2.99
CA GLY A 71 -7.86 -9.47 -2.79
C GLY A 71 -9.04 -9.93 -1.98
N GLY A 72 -9.59 -9.05 -1.16
CA GLY A 72 -10.75 -9.38 -0.37
C GLY A 72 -11.60 -8.18 -0.01
N LEU A 73 -12.88 -8.42 0.15
CA LEU A 73 -13.87 -7.44 0.57
C LEU A 73 -14.68 -8.01 1.74
N ALA A 74 -15.01 -7.16 2.70
CA ALA A 74 -16.04 -7.44 3.71
C ALA A 74 -16.94 -6.24 3.87
N THR A 75 -18.25 -6.46 3.95
CA THR A 75 -19.26 -5.45 4.25
C THR A 75 -20.04 -5.82 5.50
N TYR A 76 -20.65 -4.81 6.12
CA TYR A 76 -21.53 -4.97 7.25
C TYR A 76 -22.76 -4.09 7.11
N SER A 77 -23.90 -4.63 7.52
CA SER A 77 -25.10 -3.88 7.87
C SER A 77 -25.85 -4.60 8.99
N LYS A 78 -26.69 -3.85 9.72
CA LYS A 78 -27.52 -4.45 10.78
C LYS A 78 -28.48 -5.53 10.25
N GLU A 79 -28.94 -5.38 9.01
CA GLU A 79 -29.92 -6.28 8.39
C GLU A 79 -29.27 -7.58 7.90
N HIS A 80 -28.08 -7.51 7.28
CA HIS A 80 -27.45 -8.65 6.60
C HIS A 80 -26.23 -9.20 7.35
N GLY A 81 -25.78 -8.54 8.43
CA GLY A 81 -24.55 -8.90 9.13
C GLY A 81 -23.29 -8.70 8.29
N PHE A 82 -22.28 -9.52 8.52
CA PHE A 82 -21.03 -9.51 7.77
C PHE A 82 -21.11 -10.40 6.53
N ILE A 83 -20.73 -9.84 5.37
CA ILE A 83 -20.59 -10.56 4.10
C ILE A 83 -19.13 -10.41 3.67
N ARG A 84 -18.47 -11.53 3.32
CA ARG A 84 -17.05 -11.54 2.95
C ARG A 84 -16.80 -12.36 1.70
N SER A 85 -15.91 -11.90 0.82
CA SER A 85 -15.31 -12.70 -0.26
C SER A 85 -13.82 -12.42 -0.37
N ILE A 86 -13.04 -13.47 -0.72
CA ILE A 86 -11.58 -13.40 -0.89
C ILE A 86 -11.21 -14.18 -2.15
N HIS A 87 -10.37 -13.58 -3.00
CA HIS A 87 -9.91 -14.19 -4.25
C HIS A 87 -8.39 -14.19 -4.39
N ASN A 88 -7.91 -15.20 -5.13
CA ASN A 88 -6.55 -15.20 -5.67
C ASN A 88 -6.50 -14.29 -6.91
N LEU A 89 -5.55 -13.36 -6.93
CA LEU A 89 -5.35 -12.38 -8.00
C LEU A 89 -4.12 -12.69 -8.87
N GLU A 90 -3.41 -13.81 -8.65
CA GLU A 90 -2.17 -14.11 -9.35
C GLU A 90 -2.35 -14.26 -10.87
N SER A 91 -3.52 -14.65 -11.32
CA SER A 91 -3.84 -14.85 -12.75
C SER A 91 -4.86 -13.87 -13.33
N THR A 92 -5.47 -13.00 -12.52
CA THR A 92 -6.60 -12.18 -12.96
C THR A 92 -6.69 -10.90 -12.11
N TYR A 93 -7.12 -9.81 -12.73
CA TYR A 93 -7.32 -8.53 -12.06
C TYR A 93 -8.41 -8.58 -10.98
N PHE A 94 -8.27 -7.70 -9.99
CA PHE A 94 -9.24 -7.55 -8.89
C PHE A 94 -10.68 -7.33 -9.42
N ARG A 95 -10.87 -6.40 -10.35
CA ARG A 95 -12.19 -6.11 -10.93
C ARG A 95 -12.86 -7.35 -11.49
N THR A 96 -12.16 -8.10 -12.33
CA THR A 96 -12.70 -9.30 -12.98
C THR A 96 -13.11 -10.39 -11.98
N LYS A 97 -12.46 -10.43 -10.80
CA LYS A 97 -12.79 -11.43 -9.77
C LYS A 97 -13.99 -11.07 -8.93
N PHE A 98 -14.21 -9.78 -8.69
CA PHE A 98 -15.25 -9.33 -7.77
C PHE A 98 -16.50 -8.77 -8.46
N GLU A 99 -16.41 -8.35 -9.74
CA GLU A 99 -17.49 -7.67 -10.46
C GLU A 99 -18.80 -8.49 -10.48
N ASP A 100 -18.70 -9.78 -10.75
CA ASP A 100 -19.87 -10.69 -10.78
C ASP A 100 -20.48 -10.93 -9.38
N GLU A 101 -19.72 -10.70 -8.32
CA GLU A 101 -20.15 -10.91 -6.93
C GLU A 101 -20.69 -9.63 -6.26
N LEU A 102 -20.56 -8.46 -6.89
CA LEU A 102 -20.96 -7.18 -6.27
C LEU A 102 -22.43 -7.19 -5.82
N GLY A 103 -23.29 -7.87 -6.53
CA GLY A 103 -24.71 -8.00 -6.19
C GLY A 103 -24.98 -8.73 -4.86
N GLN A 104 -24.03 -9.53 -4.37
CA GLN A 104 -24.11 -10.27 -3.11
C GLN A 104 -23.76 -9.40 -1.90
N PHE A 105 -22.90 -8.37 -2.10
CA PHE A 105 -22.52 -7.48 -1.04
C PHE A 105 -23.65 -6.51 -0.71
N LYS A 106 -23.94 -6.38 0.57
CA LYS A 106 -24.91 -5.43 1.13
C LYS A 106 -24.27 -4.79 2.34
N GLY A 107 -24.39 -3.48 2.46
CA GLY A 107 -23.87 -2.81 3.65
C GLY A 107 -23.65 -1.33 3.44
N ASN A 108 -23.62 -0.63 4.56
CA ASN A 108 -23.28 0.78 4.67
C ASN A 108 -21.89 1.02 5.27
N ALA A 109 -21.20 -0.05 5.66
CA ALA A 109 -19.82 -0.06 6.07
C ALA A 109 -19.08 -1.24 5.43
N GLY A 110 -17.80 -1.07 5.10
CA GLY A 110 -17.00 -2.12 4.52
C GLY A 110 -15.51 -1.84 4.58
N VAL A 111 -14.73 -2.93 4.49
CA VAL A 111 -13.27 -2.92 4.36
C VAL A 111 -12.83 -3.81 3.23
N GLY A 112 -11.84 -3.36 2.47
CA GLY A 112 -11.23 -4.11 1.38
C GLY A 112 -9.72 -4.06 1.45
N ILE A 113 -9.07 -5.03 0.83
CA ILE A 113 -7.63 -5.23 0.87
C ILE A 113 -7.11 -5.82 -0.43
N ILE A 114 -5.94 -5.36 -0.83
CA ILE A 114 -5.04 -6.04 -1.76
C ILE A 114 -3.80 -6.46 -0.99
N SER A 115 -3.40 -7.72 -1.04
CA SER A 115 -2.29 -8.27 -0.26
C SER A 115 -1.41 -9.19 -1.09
N ASP A 116 -0.10 -9.16 -0.82
CA ASP A 116 0.88 -10.10 -1.38
C ASP A 116 1.15 -11.30 -0.45
N THR A 117 0.57 -11.33 0.73
CA THR A 117 0.90 -12.33 1.74
C THR A 117 -0.23 -13.28 2.07
N ASP A 118 -1.27 -12.79 2.67
CA ASP A 118 -2.28 -13.57 3.37
C ASP A 118 -3.70 -13.29 2.87
N ALA A 119 -4.56 -14.25 3.08
CA ALA A 119 -5.97 -14.13 2.79
C ALA A 119 -6.63 -13.22 3.83
N GLN A 120 -7.26 -12.16 3.38
CA GLN A 120 -7.95 -11.13 4.16
C GLN A 120 -9.17 -10.63 3.38
N PRO A 121 -10.19 -10.02 4.04
CA PRO A 121 -10.37 -9.78 5.48
C PRO A 121 -10.62 -11.05 6.28
N LEU A 122 -10.21 -11.10 7.55
CA LEU A 122 -10.61 -12.18 8.47
C LEU A 122 -11.80 -11.75 9.30
N LEU A 123 -12.79 -12.64 9.42
CA LEU A 123 -13.93 -12.46 10.30
C LEU A 123 -13.61 -13.10 11.65
N MET A 124 -13.71 -12.31 12.69
CA MET A 124 -13.43 -12.71 14.07
C MET A 124 -14.70 -12.61 14.91
N ASN A 125 -14.86 -13.57 15.83
CA ASN A 125 -15.86 -13.51 16.88
C ASN A 125 -15.16 -13.67 18.22
N SER A 126 -15.20 -12.64 19.05
CA SER A 126 -14.46 -12.59 20.29
C SER A 126 -15.26 -11.89 21.39
N HIS A 127 -14.69 -11.79 22.59
CA HIS A 127 -15.28 -11.01 23.69
C HIS A 127 -15.38 -9.50 23.37
N LEU A 128 -14.60 -8.99 22.40
CA LEU A 128 -14.70 -7.63 21.90
C LEU A 128 -15.88 -7.42 20.92
N GLY A 129 -16.62 -8.48 20.60
CA GLY A 129 -17.66 -8.51 19.59
C GLY A 129 -17.22 -9.17 18.29
N ARG A 130 -18.06 -9.06 17.26
CA ARG A 130 -17.78 -9.52 15.89
C ARG A 130 -17.14 -8.41 15.08
N PHE A 131 -16.10 -8.74 14.33
CA PHE A 131 -15.43 -7.76 13.48
C PHE A 131 -14.74 -8.41 12.27
N ALA A 132 -14.53 -7.64 11.22
CA ALA A 132 -13.62 -8.02 10.13
C ALA A 132 -12.33 -7.20 10.27
N ILE A 133 -11.17 -7.85 10.07
CA ILE A 133 -9.86 -7.20 10.14
C ILE A 133 -9.13 -7.27 8.80
N VAL A 134 -8.53 -6.15 8.41
CA VAL A 134 -7.53 -6.06 7.33
C VAL A 134 -6.26 -5.39 7.86
N THR A 135 -5.11 -5.86 7.40
CA THR A 135 -3.80 -5.37 7.85
C THR A 135 -2.85 -5.14 6.68
N VAL A 136 -2.05 -4.09 6.78
CA VAL A 136 -0.82 -3.92 6.01
C VAL A 136 0.33 -3.98 7.01
N ALA A 137 0.98 -5.13 7.09
CA ALA A 137 1.91 -5.44 8.17
C ALA A 137 3.18 -6.12 7.70
N LYS A 138 4.29 -5.85 8.41
CA LYS A 138 5.53 -6.61 8.37
C LYS A 138 5.94 -6.94 9.80
N ILE A 139 5.82 -8.21 10.18
CA ILE A 139 6.09 -8.71 11.53
C ILE A 139 7.36 -9.57 11.45
N ASN A 140 8.45 -9.10 12.04
CA ASN A 140 9.74 -9.79 11.97
C ASN A 140 9.87 -10.93 13.00
N ASN A 141 9.07 -10.92 14.05
CA ASN A 141 9.01 -11.92 15.13
C ASN A 141 7.71 -12.73 15.09
N ALA A 142 7.10 -12.92 13.91
CA ALA A 142 5.81 -13.60 13.79
C ALA A 142 5.86 -15.05 14.30
N GLU A 143 6.92 -15.78 14.00
CA GLU A 143 7.08 -17.17 14.42
C GLU A 143 7.22 -17.30 15.95
N ASP A 144 8.00 -16.41 16.59
CA ASP A 144 8.16 -16.39 18.05
C ASP A 144 6.85 -16.07 18.76
N LEU A 145 6.10 -15.07 18.23
CA LEU A 145 4.81 -14.68 18.79
C LEU A 145 3.77 -15.79 18.63
N ALA A 146 3.77 -16.45 17.47
CA ALA A 146 2.87 -17.56 17.25
C ALA A 146 3.15 -18.75 18.17
N ALA A 147 4.42 -19.10 18.41
CA ALA A 147 4.81 -20.13 19.37
C ALA A 147 4.31 -19.77 20.78
N LYS A 148 4.53 -18.53 21.22
CA LYS A 148 4.06 -18.01 22.52
C LYS A 148 2.53 -18.14 22.67
N LEU A 149 1.76 -17.80 21.63
CA LEU A 149 0.29 -17.92 21.67
C LEU A 149 -0.18 -19.38 21.72
N LEU A 150 0.48 -20.27 20.98
CA LEU A 150 0.19 -21.72 21.03
C LEU A 150 0.48 -22.31 22.42
N GLU A 151 1.57 -21.92 23.08
CA GLU A 151 1.88 -22.30 24.46
C GLU A 151 0.81 -21.81 25.46
N GLN A 152 0.16 -20.71 25.17
CA GLN A 152 -0.96 -20.16 25.96
C GLN A 152 -2.31 -20.87 25.65
N GLY A 153 -2.32 -21.89 24.79
CA GLY A 153 -3.52 -22.64 24.42
C GLY A 153 -4.38 -21.96 23.35
N MET A 154 -3.87 -20.90 22.71
CA MET A 154 -4.54 -20.31 21.55
C MET A 154 -4.27 -21.15 20.30
N HIS A 155 -5.15 -21.04 19.30
CA HIS A 155 -5.00 -21.78 18.03
C HIS A 155 -5.19 -20.85 16.85
N PHE A 156 -4.56 -21.25 15.76
CA PHE A 156 -4.65 -20.58 14.48
C PHE A 156 -5.54 -21.45 13.56
N SER A 157 -6.49 -20.81 12.89
CA SER A 157 -7.44 -21.45 11.99
C SER A 157 -7.11 -21.22 10.52
N GLU A 158 -6.42 -20.12 10.23
CA GLU A 158 -6.10 -19.70 8.86
C GLU A 158 -4.62 -19.94 8.54
N PHE A 159 -4.38 -20.67 7.45
CA PHE A 159 -3.04 -20.89 6.91
C PHE A 159 -2.84 -20.13 5.61
N SER A 160 -1.74 -19.41 5.50
CA SER A 160 -1.35 -18.71 4.29
C SER A 160 -0.09 -19.33 3.71
N SER A 161 -0.23 -20.06 2.59
CA SER A 161 0.90 -20.76 1.94
C SER A 161 1.66 -21.73 2.89
N GLY A 162 0.93 -22.48 3.72
CA GLY A 162 1.52 -23.41 4.71
C GLY A 162 2.12 -22.76 5.95
N LYS A 163 1.93 -21.44 6.13
CA LYS A 163 2.38 -20.68 7.30
C LYS A 163 1.19 -20.06 8.02
N ILE A 164 1.40 -19.68 9.27
CA ILE A 164 0.41 -18.94 10.05
C ILE A 164 0.08 -17.63 9.34
N ASN A 165 -1.21 -17.31 9.28
CA ASN A 165 -1.68 -16.05 8.70
C ASN A 165 -1.29 -14.87 9.63
N PRO A 166 -0.47 -13.89 9.15
CA PRO A 166 -0.05 -12.76 9.97
C PRO A 166 -1.21 -11.89 10.46
N THR A 167 -2.28 -11.79 9.70
CA THR A 167 -3.48 -11.03 10.10
C THR A 167 -4.23 -11.72 11.23
N GLU A 168 -4.28 -13.06 11.25
CA GLU A 168 -4.83 -13.81 12.38
C GLU A 168 -3.98 -13.63 13.65
N LEU A 169 -2.64 -13.66 13.51
CA LEU A 169 -1.73 -13.36 14.61
C LEU A 169 -2.02 -11.98 15.23
N ILE A 170 -2.20 -10.96 14.40
CA ILE A 170 -2.56 -9.61 14.85
C ILE A 170 -3.92 -9.62 15.57
N ALA A 171 -4.93 -10.29 15.02
CA ALA A 171 -6.25 -10.39 15.62
C ALA A 171 -6.21 -11.07 17.00
N LEU A 172 -5.42 -12.14 17.16
CA LEU A 172 -5.24 -12.83 18.43
C LEU A 172 -4.52 -11.96 19.46
N LEU A 173 -3.53 -11.16 19.05
CA LEU A 173 -2.88 -10.19 19.96
C LEU A 173 -3.85 -9.08 20.38
N ILE A 174 -4.69 -8.58 19.46
CA ILE A 174 -5.73 -7.59 19.79
C ILE A 174 -6.74 -8.17 20.78
N ASN A 175 -7.11 -9.42 20.63
CA ASN A 175 -8.05 -10.11 21.52
C ASN A 175 -7.51 -10.33 22.96
N GLN A 176 -6.27 -10.01 23.26
CA GLN A 176 -5.75 -10.01 24.65
C GLN A 176 -6.10 -8.74 25.43
N GLY A 177 -6.57 -7.67 24.75
CA GLY A 177 -7.06 -6.45 25.41
C GLY A 177 -8.52 -6.58 25.87
N GLN A 178 -8.94 -5.72 26.79
CA GLN A 178 -10.35 -5.62 27.22
C GLN A 178 -11.16 -4.72 26.30
N THR A 179 -10.49 -3.91 25.49
CA THR A 179 -11.06 -3.03 24.45
C THR A 179 -10.22 -3.14 23.20
N PHE A 180 -10.78 -2.74 22.04
CA PHE A 180 -10.00 -2.68 20.80
C PHE A 180 -8.77 -1.77 20.93
N VAL A 181 -8.88 -0.64 21.63
CA VAL A 181 -7.75 0.28 21.85
C VAL A 181 -6.64 -0.38 22.63
N GLU A 182 -6.96 -0.99 23.77
CA GLU A 182 -5.98 -1.72 24.60
C GLU A 182 -5.34 -2.88 23.84
N GLY A 183 -6.14 -3.63 23.07
CA GLY A 183 -5.66 -4.73 22.24
C GLY A 183 -4.71 -4.27 21.15
N ILE A 184 -5.01 -3.17 20.44
CA ILE A 184 -4.13 -2.59 19.44
C ILE A 184 -2.83 -2.06 20.09
N GLU A 185 -2.91 -1.43 21.26
CA GLU A 185 -1.73 -1.00 22.01
C GLU A 185 -0.86 -2.18 22.48
N HIS A 186 -1.50 -3.27 22.93
CA HIS A 186 -0.81 -4.51 23.27
C HIS A 186 -0.08 -5.08 22.05
N MET A 187 -0.78 -5.21 20.94
CA MET A 187 -0.21 -5.67 19.68
C MET A 187 1.01 -4.83 19.26
N TYR A 188 0.95 -3.50 19.35
CA TYR A 188 2.08 -2.62 19.02
C TYR A 188 3.30 -2.83 19.94
N LYS A 189 3.12 -3.24 21.17
CA LYS A 189 4.22 -3.56 22.10
C LYS A 189 4.89 -4.90 21.80
N GLU A 190 4.09 -5.89 21.35
CA GLU A 190 4.57 -7.26 21.11
C GLU A 190 5.27 -7.40 19.74
N ILE A 191 4.79 -6.71 18.68
CA ILE A 191 5.35 -6.88 17.34
C ILE A 191 6.68 -6.15 17.16
N LYS A 192 7.63 -6.81 16.49
CA LYS A 192 8.85 -6.19 15.95
C LYS A 192 8.64 -5.94 14.46
N GLY A 193 8.24 -4.71 14.10
CA GLY A 193 7.94 -4.42 12.71
C GLY A 193 7.03 -3.21 12.54
N SER A 194 6.05 -3.35 11.67
CA SER A 194 5.05 -2.32 11.35
C SER A 194 3.71 -2.99 11.07
N CYS A 195 2.63 -2.38 11.55
CA CYS A 195 1.26 -2.81 11.26
C CYS A 195 0.32 -1.61 11.29
N SER A 196 -0.29 -1.30 10.15
CA SER A 196 -1.48 -0.46 10.07
C SER A 196 -2.67 -1.35 9.74
N LEU A 197 -3.84 -1.05 10.29
CA LEU A 197 -5.00 -1.93 10.19
C LEU A 197 -6.33 -1.17 10.17
N LEU A 198 -7.35 -1.86 9.67
CA LEU A 198 -8.75 -1.47 9.80
C LEU A 198 -9.53 -2.61 10.45
N LEU A 199 -10.38 -2.27 11.40
CA LEU A 199 -11.38 -3.18 11.98
C LEU A 199 -12.77 -2.69 11.57
N LEU A 200 -13.48 -3.47 10.80
CA LEU A 200 -14.90 -3.24 10.55
C LEU A 200 -15.69 -3.90 11.68
N THR A 201 -16.32 -3.08 12.50
CA THR A 201 -17.14 -3.50 13.65
C THR A 201 -18.61 -3.19 13.40
N GLU A 202 -19.48 -3.62 14.28
CA GLU A 202 -20.92 -3.28 14.24
C GLU A 202 -21.17 -1.77 14.47
N ASP A 203 -20.22 -1.08 15.13
CA ASP A 203 -20.33 0.34 15.53
C ASP A 203 -19.55 1.31 14.60
N GLY A 204 -18.92 0.78 13.55
CA GLY A 204 -18.14 1.59 12.63
C GLY A 204 -16.80 0.97 12.25
N ILE A 205 -15.91 1.77 11.70
CA ILE A 205 -14.57 1.35 11.32
C ILE A 205 -13.54 1.94 12.29
N ILE A 206 -12.76 1.08 12.94
CA ILE A 206 -11.58 1.51 13.69
C ILE A 206 -10.38 1.45 12.76
N ALA A 207 -9.71 2.58 12.58
CA ALA A 207 -8.48 2.68 11.80
C ALA A 207 -7.31 2.98 12.73
N ALA A 208 -6.23 2.21 12.60
CA ALA A 208 -5.04 2.38 13.41
C ALA A 208 -3.78 2.43 12.53
N ARG A 209 -2.99 3.48 12.71
CA ARG A 209 -1.72 3.65 12.03
C ARG A 209 -0.60 3.03 12.83
N ASP A 210 0.31 2.34 12.16
CA ASP A 210 1.57 1.82 12.70
C ASP A 210 2.21 2.76 13.74
N SER A 211 2.73 2.19 14.82
CA SER A 211 3.28 2.95 15.96
C SER A 211 4.40 3.92 15.60
N TRP A 212 5.08 3.71 14.48
CA TRP A 212 6.12 4.59 13.94
C TRP A 212 5.62 5.48 12.80
N GLY A 213 4.40 5.26 12.31
CA GLY A 213 3.81 6.00 11.20
C GLY A 213 4.41 5.67 9.82
N ARG A 214 5.01 4.49 9.64
CA ARG A 214 5.66 4.09 8.39
C ARG A 214 4.67 3.85 7.26
N THR A 215 3.55 3.19 7.56
CA THR A 215 2.47 2.96 6.61
C THR A 215 1.44 4.08 6.74
N PRO A 216 1.19 4.86 5.69
CA PRO A 216 0.21 5.93 5.74
C PRO A 216 -1.20 5.40 6.02
N VAL A 217 -1.98 6.20 6.74
CA VAL A 217 -3.43 6.02 6.91
C VAL A 217 -4.06 7.40 6.76
N VAL A 218 -4.88 7.53 5.74
CA VAL A 218 -5.47 8.81 5.32
C VAL A 218 -6.98 8.72 5.35
N VAL A 219 -7.65 9.72 5.89
CA VAL A 219 -9.11 9.80 5.96
C VAL A 219 -9.62 10.78 4.92
N GLY A 220 -10.58 10.33 4.14
CA GLY A 220 -11.36 11.13 3.21
C GLY A 220 -12.80 11.29 3.69
N LYS A 221 -13.43 12.38 3.28
CA LYS A 221 -14.83 12.71 3.58
C LYS A 221 -15.55 13.14 2.33
N LYS A 222 -16.78 12.70 2.19
CA LYS A 222 -17.78 13.28 1.29
C LYS A 222 -19.11 13.40 2.00
N GLU A 223 -20.13 13.98 1.38
CA GLU A 223 -21.43 14.11 1.98
C GLU A 223 -21.98 12.74 2.43
N GLY A 224 -22.27 12.61 3.72
CA GLY A 224 -22.83 11.40 4.33
C GLY A 224 -21.90 10.19 4.36
N ALA A 225 -20.57 10.32 4.11
CA ALA A 225 -19.65 9.21 4.13
C ALA A 225 -18.22 9.62 4.55
N TYR A 226 -17.53 8.66 5.18
CA TYR A 226 -16.09 8.70 5.44
C TYR A 226 -15.41 7.48 4.81
N ALA A 227 -14.21 7.68 4.29
CA ALA A 227 -13.36 6.62 3.79
C ALA A 227 -11.97 6.70 4.42
N VAL A 228 -11.27 5.57 4.48
CA VAL A 228 -9.90 5.47 5.00
C VAL A 228 -9.08 4.54 4.14
N THR A 229 -7.85 4.96 3.80
CA THR A 229 -6.95 4.19 2.93
C THR A 229 -5.49 4.49 3.26
N GLY A 230 -4.58 3.64 2.77
CA GLY A 230 -3.14 3.95 2.73
C GLY A 230 -2.75 4.73 1.48
N GLU A 231 -3.58 4.68 0.42
CA GLU A 231 -3.30 5.24 -0.90
C GLU A 231 -4.36 6.28 -1.29
N SER A 232 -4.01 7.55 -1.22
CA SER A 232 -4.97 8.66 -1.35
C SER A 232 -5.52 8.88 -2.76
N THR A 233 -4.94 8.23 -3.79
CA THR A 233 -5.39 8.39 -5.18
C THR A 233 -6.86 7.97 -5.41
N ALA A 234 -7.41 7.11 -4.55
CA ALA A 234 -8.80 6.71 -4.61
C ALA A 234 -9.77 7.88 -4.35
N PHE A 235 -9.40 8.81 -3.48
CA PHE A 235 -10.30 9.83 -2.97
C PHE A 235 -10.86 10.75 -4.06
N PRO A 236 -10.05 11.45 -4.88
CA PRO A 236 -10.61 12.33 -5.90
C PRO A 236 -11.43 11.61 -6.96
N ASN A 237 -11.17 10.31 -7.19
CA ASN A 237 -11.92 9.50 -8.15
C ASN A 237 -13.27 8.98 -7.61
N LEU A 238 -13.50 9.10 -6.30
CA LEU A 238 -14.73 8.68 -5.60
C LEU A 238 -15.41 9.85 -4.89
N ASP A 239 -15.05 11.08 -5.28
CA ASP A 239 -15.59 12.35 -4.74
C ASP A 239 -15.32 12.56 -3.24
N TYR A 240 -14.24 11.97 -2.71
CA TYR A 240 -13.80 12.23 -1.34
C TYR A 240 -12.74 13.32 -1.32
N GLU A 241 -12.85 14.23 -0.36
CA GLU A 241 -11.80 15.16 0.01
C GLU A 241 -10.93 14.57 1.12
N THR A 242 -9.60 14.68 1.00
CA THR A 242 -8.68 14.31 2.08
C THR A 242 -8.84 15.29 3.24
N VAL A 243 -9.25 14.79 4.40
CA VAL A 243 -9.50 15.62 5.58
C VAL A 243 -8.51 15.40 6.72
N TYR A 244 -7.87 14.22 6.78
CA TYR A 244 -6.97 13.91 7.88
C TYR A 244 -5.92 12.86 7.53
N TYR A 245 -4.70 13.04 8.03
CA TYR A 245 -3.63 12.04 8.04
C TYR A 245 -3.42 11.57 9.47
N LEU A 246 -3.64 10.28 9.75
CA LEU A 246 -3.39 9.75 11.09
C LEU A 246 -1.91 9.89 11.44
N GLY A 247 -1.62 10.30 12.66
CA GLY A 247 -0.27 10.30 13.19
C GLY A 247 0.22 8.90 13.62
N PRO A 248 1.50 8.76 14.01
CA PRO A 248 2.09 7.48 14.40
C PRO A 248 1.40 6.89 15.63
N GLY A 249 0.93 5.65 15.51
CA GLY A 249 0.20 4.95 16.55
C GLY A 249 -1.18 5.50 16.88
N GLU A 250 -1.70 6.43 16.10
CA GLU A 250 -3.03 6.98 16.28
C GLU A 250 -4.11 5.95 15.97
N ILE A 251 -5.18 5.97 16.74
CA ILE A 251 -6.36 5.12 16.56
C ILE A 251 -7.58 6.03 16.50
N VAL A 252 -8.36 5.90 15.42
CA VAL A 252 -9.60 6.63 15.23
C VAL A 252 -10.76 5.68 14.97
N ARG A 253 -11.97 6.10 15.34
CA ARG A 253 -13.23 5.48 14.91
C ARG A 253 -13.88 6.35 13.87
N LEU A 254 -14.28 5.73 12.76
CA LEU A 254 -15.06 6.36 11.72
C LEU A 254 -16.51 5.87 11.79
N GLN A 255 -17.44 6.81 11.75
CA GLN A 255 -18.87 6.60 11.60
C GLN A 255 -19.37 7.46 10.44
N ALA A 256 -20.56 7.22 9.92
CA ALA A 256 -21.08 8.00 8.78
C ALA A 256 -21.24 9.50 9.09
N GLU A 257 -21.39 9.83 10.36
CA GLU A 257 -21.58 11.19 10.89
C GLU A 257 -20.28 11.89 11.25
N GLY A 258 -19.21 11.15 11.54
CA GLY A 258 -17.99 11.74 12.06
C GLY A 258 -16.81 10.80 12.28
N MET A 259 -15.74 11.41 12.75
CA MET A 259 -14.52 10.73 13.17
C MET A 259 -14.22 11.07 14.62
N GLU A 260 -13.93 10.06 15.43
CA GLU A 260 -13.56 10.18 16.83
C GLU A 260 -12.10 9.69 17.01
N CYS A 261 -11.27 10.49 17.71
CA CYS A 261 -9.93 10.07 18.10
C CYS A 261 -10.00 9.24 19.38
N LEU A 262 -9.77 7.91 19.27
CA LEU A 262 -9.76 6.99 20.42
C LEU A 262 -8.42 7.00 21.14
N ARG A 263 -7.33 7.23 20.41
CA ARG A 263 -5.98 7.33 20.94
C ARG A 263 -5.17 8.35 20.14
N ARG A 264 -4.59 9.30 20.83
CA ARG A 264 -3.77 10.35 20.20
C ARG A 264 -2.44 9.80 19.68
N PRO A 265 -1.87 10.42 18.64
CA PRO A 265 -0.62 9.98 18.04
C PRO A 265 0.58 10.18 18.97
N HIS A 266 1.63 9.41 18.73
CA HIS A 266 2.95 9.64 19.31
C HIS A 266 3.61 10.89 18.71
N LYS A 267 4.60 11.45 19.45
CA LYS A 267 5.34 12.64 18.98
C LYS A 267 6.32 12.34 17.84
N ARG A 268 6.86 11.12 17.77
CA ARG A 268 7.91 10.75 16.81
C ARG A 268 7.34 9.91 15.68
N MET A 269 7.56 10.37 14.46
CA MET A 269 7.21 9.65 13.23
C MET A 269 8.47 9.27 12.44
N GLN A 270 8.46 8.08 11.86
CA GLN A 270 9.46 7.60 10.91
C GLN A 270 8.86 7.55 9.51
N VAL A 271 9.13 8.60 8.74
CA VAL A 271 8.65 8.69 7.36
C VAL A 271 9.51 7.80 6.46
N CYS A 272 8.88 6.96 5.66
CA CYS A 272 9.56 6.15 4.67
C CYS A 272 9.62 6.90 3.33
N SER A 273 10.78 7.42 2.95
CA SER A 273 10.96 8.12 1.67
C SER A 273 10.67 7.24 0.44
N PHE A 274 10.68 5.92 0.60
CA PHE A 274 10.36 4.96 -0.45
C PHE A 274 8.92 5.10 -0.98
N LEU A 275 8.00 5.61 -0.15
CA LEU A 275 6.64 5.95 -0.57
C LEU A 275 6.65 6.90 -1.78
N TRP A 276 7.43 7.98 -1.72
CA TRP A 276 7.52 8.95 -2.81
C TRP A 276 8.46 8.49 -3.92
N VAL A 277 9.62 7.96 -3.57
CA VAL A 277 10.67 7.64 -4.56
C VAL A 277 10.23 6.55 -5.54
N TYR A 278 9.44 5.58 -5.07
CA TYR A 278 9.12 4.42 -5.90
C TYR A 278 7.69 3.88 -5.75
N TYR A 279 7.21 3.75 -4.51
CA TYR A 279 6.07 2.92 -4.16
C TYR A 279 4.73 3.57 -4.53
N GLY A 280 4.54 4.83 -4.17
CA GLY A 280 3.27 5.53 -4.32
C GLY A 280 2.86 5.75 -5.78
N PHE A 281 1.58 5.80 -5.99
CA PHE A 281 1.03 6.18 -7.28
C PHE A 281 1.29 7.68 -7.53
N PRO A 282 1.55 8.11 -8.79
CA PRO A 282 1.93 9.50 -9.07
C PRO A 282 0.98 10.57 -8.54
N THR A 283 -0.33 10.30 -8.58
CA THR A 283 -1.35 11.24 -8.10
C THR A 283 -1.60 11.20 -6.60
N SER A 284 -0.97 10.26 -5.88
CA SER A 284 -1.12 10.15 -4.43
C SER A 284 -0.35 11.20 -3.66
N CYS A 285 -0.90 11.53 -2.49
CA CYS A 285 -0.27 12.40 -1.51
C CYS A 285 -0.05 11.64 -0.21
N TYR A 286 1.16 11.76 0.35
CA TYR A 286 1.47 11.29 1.69
C TYR A 286 1.96 12.47 2.52
N GLU A 287 1.40 12.64 3.72
CA GLU A 287 1.73 13.76 4.61
C GLU A 287 1.62 15.15 3.90
N GLY A 288 0.62 15.28 3.02
CA GLY A 288 0.39 16.51 2.25
C GLY A 288 1.38 16.78 1.12
N LYS A 289 2.24 15.80 0.76
CA LYS A 289 3.20 15.92 -0.35
C LYS A 289 2.85 14.98 -1.49
N ASN A 290 2.61 15.54 -2.67
CA ASN A 290 2.32 14.78 -3.87
C ASN A 290 3.55 13.97 -4.34
N VAL A 291 3.29 12.75 -4.81
CA VAL A 291 4.36 11.82 -5.24
C VAL A 291 5.08 12.31 -6.48
N GLU A 292 4.36 12.78 -7.49
CA GLU A 292 4.96 13.21 -8.76
C GLU A 292 5.76 14.51 -8.58
N GLU A 293 5.25 15.47 -7.81
CA GLU A 293 5.99 16.68 -7.45
C GLU A 293 7.29 16.37 -6.72
N PHE A 294 7.25 15.42 -5.78
CA PHE A 294 8.44 14.97 -5.06
C PHE A 294 9.46 14.34 -6.01
N ARG A 295 9.02 13.45 -6.91
CA ARG A 295 9.89 12.81 -7.91
C ARG A 295 10.52 13.85 -8.83
N PHE A 296 9.73 14.79 -9.33
CA PHE A 296 10.22 15.87 -10.17
C PHE A 296 11.28 16.73 -9.43
N ALA A 297 11.00 17.14 -8.20
CA ALA A 297 11.94 17.95 -7.41
C ALA A 297 13.24 17.19 -7.13
N CYS A 298 13.18 15.89 -6.81
CA CYS A 298 14.37 15.05 -6.65
C CYS A 298 15.18 14.96 -7.94
N GLY A 299 14.52 14.68 -9.07
CA GLY A 299 15.16 14.61 -10.37
C GLY A 299 15.85 15.92 -10.75
N LYS A 300 15.17 17.05 -10.54
CA LYS A 300 15.72 18.38 -10.80
C LYS A 300 17.02 18.63 -10.02
N LYS A 301 17.00 18.32 -8.71
CA LYS A 301 18.23 18.44 -7.89
C LYS A 301 19.35 17.50 -8.34
N MET A 302 19.02 16.32 -8.85
CA MET A 302 20.00 15.40 -9.44
C MET A 302 20.60 16.00 -10.72
N GLY A 303 19.78 16.51 -11.64
CA GLY A 303 20.23 17.13 -12.89
C GLY A 303 21.12 18.36 -12.66
N GLU A 304 20.76 19.23 -11.70
CA GLU A 304 21.56 20.42 -11.31
C GLU A 304 22.95 20.05 -10.77
N ARG A 305 23.11 18.88 -10.13
CA ARG A 305 24.35 18.42 -9.51
C ARG A 305 25.20 17.51 -10.38
N ASP A 306 24.59 16.88 -11.37
CA ASP A 306 25.27 15.94 -12.25
C ASP A 306 26.23 16.68 -13.19
N ARG A 307 27.47 16.22 -13.28
CA ARG A 307 28.53 16.78 -14.13
C ARG A 307 28.69 16.03 -15.46
N ALA A 308 27.99 14.89 -15.63
CA ALA A 308 28.06 14.12 -16.86
C ALA A 308 27.49 14.93 -18.04
N GLU A 309 28.14 14.91 -19.18
CA GLU A 309 27.59 15.43 -20.43
C GLU A 309 26.60 14.42 -21.01
N VAL A 310 25.37 14.87 -21.22
CA VAL A 310 24.28 14.03 -21.75
C VAL A 310 23.46 14.83 -22.76
N ASP A 311 22.99 14.19 -23.81
CA ASP A 311 22.20 14.83 -24.86
C ASP A 311 20.70 14.88 -24.55
N CYS A 312 20.20 13.91 -23.79
CA CYS A 312 18.81 13.83 -23.37
C CYS A 312 18.64 12.99 -22.12
N ALA A 313 17.46 13.06 -21.51
CA ALA A 313 17.05 12.19 -20.40
C ALA A 313 15.83 11.35 -20.81
N CYS A 314 15.77 10.14 -20.29
CA CYS A 314 14.64 9.22 -20.45
C CYS A 314 14.31 8.54 -19.12
N GLY A 315 13.03 8.42 -18.81
CA GLY A 315 12.55 7.68 -17.63
C GLY A 315 12.20 6.23 -17.95
N ILE A 316 12.52 5.33 -17.03
CA ILE A 316 11.98 3.98 -17.08
C ILE A 316 10.51 4.03 -16.61
N PRO A 317 9.56 3.64 -17.46
CA PRO A 317 8.15 3.68 -17.11
C PRO A 317 7.82 2.67 -15.96
N ASP A 318 6.90 2.98 -15.05
CA ASP A 318 6.20 4.28 -14.98
C ASP A 318 6.86 5.17 -13.90
N SER A 319 7.41 4.57 -12.83
CA SER A 319 7.90 5.28 -11.64
C SER A 319 9.10 6.20 -11.86
N GLY A 320 9.88 5.96 -12.92
CA GLY A 320 11.05 6.78 -13.25
C GLY A 320 10.75 8.04 -14.06
N ILE A 321 9.52 8.20 -14.57
CA ILE A 321 9.16 9.30 -15.48
C ILE A 321 9.30 10.66 -14.80
N GLY A 322 8.67 10.85 -13.64
CA GLY A 322 8.71 12.13 -12.92
C GLY A 322 10.12 12.56 -12.55
N MET A 323 10.97 11.62 -12.09
CA MET A 323 12.38 11.91 -11.81
C MET A 323 13.16 12.30 -13.07
N ALA A 324 12.91 11.61 -14.19
CA ALA A 324 13.62 11.92 -15.44
C ALA A 324 13.18 13.24 -16.05
N LEU A 325 11.91 13.62 -15.94
CA LEU A 325 11.41 14.94 -16.30
C LEU A 325 12.09 16.04 -15.47
N GLY A 326 12.15 15.82 -14.16
CA GLY A 326 12.87 16.72 -13.25
C GLY A 326 14.36 16.83 -13.59
N TYR A 327 15.02 15.69 -13.83
CA TYR A 327 16.44 15.65 -14.22
C TYR A 327 16.69 16.43 -15.52
N ALA A 328 15.86 16.20 -16.55
CA ALA A 328 15.96 16.94 -17.81
C ALA A 328 15.87 18.46 -17.58
N ALA A 329 14.90 18.89 -16.77
CA ALA A 329 14.73 20.30 -16.41
C ALA A 329 15.94 20.86 -15.63
N GLY A 330 16.49 20.11 -14.67
CA GLY A 330 17.65 20.54 -13.87
C GLY A 330 18.95 20.55 -14.63
N LYS A 331 19.11 19.65 -15.61
CA LYS A 331 20.29 19.53 -16.48
C LYS A 331 20.25 20.47 -17.68
N GLY A 332 19.06 20.94 -18.06
CA GLY A 332 18.89 21.77 -19.27
C GLY A 332 18.94 20.97 -20.57
N VAL A 333 18.55 19.70 -20.55
CA VAL A 333 18.50 18.82 -21.71
C VAL A 333 17.06 18.36 -22.02
N PRO A 334 16.75 17.96 -23.26
CA PRO A 334 15.41 17.49 -23.59
C PRO A 334 15.10 16.14 -22.91
N TYR A 335 13.82 15.96 -22.52
CA TYR A 335 13.29 14.65 -22.19
C TYR A 335 12.87 13.92 -23.47
N GLN A 336 13.28 12.66 -23.62
CA GLN A 336 12.86 11.82 -24.74
C GLN A 336 12.33 10.49 -24.24
N ARG A 337 11.21 10.05 -24.80
CA ARG A 337 10.62 8.74 -24.48
C ARG A 337 11.29 7.63 -25.30
N ALA A 338 12.47 7.18 -24.85
CA ALA A 338 13.21 6.10 -25.52
C ALA A 338 12.76 4.70 -25.06
N ILE A 339 12.05 4.58 -23.93
CA ILE A 339 11.57 3.33 -23.36
C ILE A 339 10.06 3.38 -23.22
N SER A 340 9.37 2.32 -23.68
CA SER A 340 7.94 2.13 -23.48
C SER A 340 7.68 0.85 -22.72
N LYS A 341 6.70 0.90 -21.81
CA LYS A 341 6.19 -0.29 -21.13
C LYS A 341 5.31 -1.09 -22.09
N TYR A 342 5.52 -2.39 -22.15
CA TYR A 342 4.61 -3.29 -22.85
C TYR A 342 3.45 -3.66 -21.92
N THR A 343 2.33 -2.98 -22.07
CA THR A 343 1.18 -3.08 -21.17
C THR A 343 0.44 -4.43 -21.19
N PRO A 344 0.42 -5.21 -22.31
CA PRO A 344 -0.25 -6.52 -22.29
C PRO A 344 0.40 -7.56 -21.39
N THR A 345 1.67 -7.39 -21.00
CA THR A 345 2.32 -8.31 -20.10
C THR A 345 2.05 -7.95 -18.63
N TRP A 346 1.58 -8.92 -17.91
CA TRP A 346 1.46 -9.01 -16.46
C TRP A 346 2.37 -10.17 -16.02
N PRO A 347 3.19 -10.09 -15.05
CA PRO A 347 3.39 -9.23 -13.90
C PRO A 347 4.61 -8.29 -14.02
N ARG A 348 4.89 -7.51 -12.95
CA ARG A 348 6.11 -6.70 -12.85
C ARG A 348 7.35 -7.59 -12.78
N SER A 349 8.41 -7.27 -13.54
CA SER A 349 9.63 -8.08 -13.66
C SER A 349 10.43 -8.29 -12.37
N PHE A 350 10.18 -7.51 -11.33
CA PHE A 350 10.90 -7.60 -10.04
C PHE A 350 10.03 -8.10 -8.87
N THR A 351 8.76 -8.45 -9.14
CA THR A 351 7.84 -8.98 -8.11
C THR A 351 7.82 -10.49 -7.94
N PRO A 352 8.48 -11.34 -8.75
CA PRO A 352 8.56 -12.74 -8.39
C PRO A 352 9.15 -12.90 -6.99
N SER A 353 8.44 -13.61 -6.12
CA SER A 353 8.86 -13.87 -4.75
C SER A 353 10.03 -14.87 -4.67
N ASN A 354 10.26 -15.63 -5.75
CA ASN A 354 11.31 -16.62 -5.84
C ASN A 354 12.51 -16.05 -6.63
N GLN A 355 13.72 -16.23 -6.09
CA GLN A 355 14.96 -15.78 -6.71
C GLN A 355 15.19 -16.44 -8.08
N GLU A 356 14.81 -17.70 -8.25
CA GLU A 356 14.97 -18.45 -9.51
C GLU A 356 14.13 -17.87 -10.65
N MET A 357 12.97 -17.27 -10.34
CA MET A 357 12.13 -16.60 -11.32
C MET A 357 12.60 -15.18 -11.68
N ARG A 358 13.64 -14.67 -11.00
CA ARG A 358 14.20 -13.32 -11.25
C ARG A 358 15.45 -13.37 -12.13
N SER A 359 16.02 -14.54 -12.35
CA SER A 359 17.16 -14.80 -13.23
C SER A 359 16.68 -15.15 -14.64
#